data_2ac4d9b7734c9cc36b54b723ff4be642
#
_entry.id   2ac4d9b7734c9cc36b54b723ff4be642
#
_cell.length_a   1.000
_cell.length_b   1.000
_cell.length_c   1.000
_cell.angle_alpha   90.00
_cell.angle_beta   90.00
_cell.angle_gamma   90.00
#
_symmetry.space_group_name_H-M   'P 1'
#
loop_
_entity.id
_entity.type
_entity.pdbx_description
1 polymer ?
#
loop_
_entity_poly.entity_id
_entity_poly.type
_entity_poly.pdbx_seq_one_letter_code
_entity_poly.pdbx_strand_id
1 'polypeptide(L)'
;MTTAPIRPPFSEETAKEKVKVAQDAWNTCNPELVVQAYTPGSRWRNRTEFFTGRESIIQFLKRKWAKELDYHLMKELWCYTGNRISVRFEYEWRDADNPSQWMRSHGNEHWEFDDNGLMRIRDMSANDYPIQASERRYG
;
A
#
# COMPACT_ATOMS: atom_id res chain seq x y z
N MET A 1 -15.88 4.00 18.19
CA MET A 1 -16.55 2.75 17.84
C MET A 1 -15.62 1.90 16.98
N THR A 2 -15.37 0.68 17.43
CA THR A 2 -14.53 -0.23 16.66
C THR A 2 -15.36 -0.90 15.59
N THR A 3 -14.91 -0.79 14.35
CA THR A 3 -15.50 -1.51 13.24
C THR A 3 -15.08 -2.97 13.33
N ALA A 4 -15.99 -3.90 13.05
CA ALA A 4 -15.65 -5.31 12.97
C ALA A 4 -14.56 -5.51 11.91
N PRO A 5 -13.56 -6.38 12.14
CA PRO A 5 -12.54 -6.68 11.14
C PRO A 5 -13.17 -7.22 9.86
N ILE A 6 -12.65 -6.77 8.72
CA ILE A 6 -13.06 -7.29 7.42
C ILE A 6 -12.27 -8.58 7.20
N ARG A 7 -12.96 -9.70 7.09
CA ARG A 7 -12.36 -11.05 6.98
C ARG A 7 -12.75 -11.73 5.68
N PRO A 8 -11.88 -12.62 5.13
CA PRO A 8 -12.28 -13.44 4.01
C PRO A 8 -13.36 -14.47 4.41
N PRO A 9 -14.15 -14.99 3.46
CA PRO A 9 -14.09 -14.69 2.04
C PRO A 9 -14.67 -13.31 1.74
N PHE A 10 -14.07 -12.62 0.77
CA PHE A 10 -14.51 -11.27 0.42
C PHE A 10 -15.68 -11.28 -0.54
N SER A 11 -16.54 -10.27 -0.42
CA SER A 11 -17.52 -9.89 -1.43
C SER A 11 -16.97 -8.67 -2.17
N GLU A 12 -17.66 -8.24 -3.21
CA GLU A 12 -17.26 -6.99 -3.91
C GLU A 12 -17.25 -5.82 -2.93
N GLU A 13 -18.27 -5.72 -2.09
CA GLU A 13 -18.38 -4.66 -1.10
C GLU A 13 -17.25 -4.70 -0.09
N THR A 14 -17.01 -5.86 0.53
CA THR A 14 -15.96 -5.95 1.57
C THR A 14 -14.55 -5.86 0.98
N ALA A 15 -14.35 -6.31 -0.26
CA ALA A 15 -13.06 -6.12 -0.94
C ALA A 15 -12.79 -4.64 -1.18
N LYS A 16 -13.80 -3.88 -1.62
CA LYS A 16 -13.67 -2.42 -1.80
C LYS A 16 -13.38 -1.71 -0.49
N GLU A 17 -14.03 -2.11 0.59
CA GLU A 17 -13.77 -1.55 1.92
C GLU A 17 -12.32 -1.82 2.35
N LYS A 18 -11.85 -3.04 2.10
CA LYS A 18 -10.47 -3.42 2.46
C LYS A 18 -9.44 -2.58 1.70
N VAL A 19 -9.70 -2.32 0.42
CA VAL A 19 -8.84 -1.48 -0.41
C VAL A 19 -8.83 -0.04 0.12
N LYS A 20 -9.99 0.49 0.49
CA LYS A 20 -10.07 1.86 1.03
C LYS A 20 -9.36 1.98 2.38
N VAL A 21 -9.54 1.01 3.26
CA VAL A 21 -8.86 1.00 4.56
C VAL A 21 -7.35 0.99 4.36
N ALA A 22 -6.85 0.18 3.41
CA ALA A 22 -5.42 0.15 3.09
C ALA A 22 -4.94 1.50 2.55
N GLN A 23 -5.68 2.10 1.62
CA GLN A 23 -5.34 3.40 1.07
C GLN A 23 -5.25 4.46 2.17
N ASP A 24 -6.25 4.52 3.03
CA ASP A 24 -6.31 5.53 4.09
C ASP A 24 -5.17 5.33 5.10
N ALA A 25 -4.86 4.08 5.45
CA ALA A 25 -3.76 3.79 6.37
C ALA A 25 -2.41 4.22 5.79
N TRP A 26 -2.14 3.88 4.53
CA TRP A 26 -0.88 4.24 3.88
C TRP A 26 -0.74 5.76 3.72
N ASN A 27 -1.84 6.49 3.49
CA ASN A 27 -1.80 7.95 3.38
C ASN A 27 -1.50 8.66 4.70
N THR A 28 -1.53 7.95 5.82
CA THR A 28 -1.06 8.51 7.10
C THR A 28 0.46 8.64 7.14
N CYS A 29 1.17 7.90 6.29
CA CYS A 29 2.64 7.78 6.30
C CYS A 29 3.18 7.38 7.68
N ASN A 30 2.40 6.59 8.42
CA ASN A 30 2.74 6.14 9.77
C ASN A 30 3.02 4.63 9.75
N PRO A 31 4.30 4.20 9.80
CA PRO A 31 4.66 2.79 9.74
C PRO A 31 4.01 1.94 10.84
N GLU A 32 3.90 2.49 12.05
CA GLU A 32 3.33 1.76 13.19
C GLU A 32 1.84 1.49 13.01
N LEU A 33 1.13 2.39 12.34
CA LEU A 33 -0.27 2.19 12.02
C LEU A 33 -0.43 1.19 10.88
N VAL A 34 0.33 1.36 9.80
CA VAL A 34 0.24 0.52 8.60
C VAL A 34 0.54 -0.95 8.93
N VAL A 35 1.56 -1.20 9.74
CA VAL A 35 2.02 -2.57 10.02
C VAL A 35 0.97 -3.44 10.71
N GLN A 36 0.00 -2.82 11.39
CA GLN A 36 -1.05 -3.55 12.10
C GLN A 36 -1.97 -4.35 11.16
N ALA A 37 -2.00 -4.02 9.88
CA ALA A 37 -2.80 -4.73 8.88
C ALA A 37 -2.17 -6.04 8.40
N TYR A 38 -0.94 -6.33 8.83
CA TYR A 38 -0.14 -7.46 8.33
C TYR A 38 0.09 -8.49 9.43
N THR A 39 0.18 -9.78 9.01
CA THR A 39 0.49 -10.84 9.97
C THR A 39 1.92 -10.67 10.51
N PRO A 40 2.22 -11.23 11.71
CA PRO A 40 3.58 -11.16 12.24
C PRO A 40 4.66 -11.73 11.32
N GLY A 41 4.31 -12.72 10.49
CA GLY A 41 5.23 -13.33 9.53
C GLY A 41 4.93 -12.96 8.08
N SER A 42 4.25 -11.84 7.85
CA SER A 42 3.85 -11.42 6.49
C SER A 42 5.04 -11.38 5.54
N ARG A 43 4.84 -11.93 4.35
CA ARG A 43 5.86 -11.97 3.29
C ARG A 43 5.58 -10.89 2.26
N TRP A 44 6.61 -10.10 1.95
CA TRP A 44 6.51 -9.01 1.01
C TRP A 44 7.50 -9.17 -0.15
N ARG A 45 7.02 -8.87 -1.33
CA ARG A 45 7.88 -8.42 -2.43
C ARG A 45 7.43 -6.99 -2.77
N ASN A 46 8.38 -6.08 -2.73
CA ASN A 46 8.15 -4.70 -3.14
C ASN A 46 9.16 -4.38 -4.23
N ARG A 47 8.73 -4.39 -5.48
CA ARG A 47 9.62 -4.24 -6.64
C ARG A 47 10.67 -5.37 -6.63
N THR A 48 11.91 -5.05 -6.36
CA THR A 48 13.01 -6.03 -6.30
C THR A 48 13.46 -6.37 -4.88
N GLU A 49 12.78 -5.83 -3.88
CA GLU A 49 13.07 -6.12 -2.47
C GLU A 49 12.16 -7.24 -1.96
N PHE A 50 12.74 -8.20 -1.26
CA PHE A 50 12.04 -9.34 -0.68
C PHE A 50 12.34 -9.37 0.82
N PHE A 51 11.32 -9.38 1.65
CA PHE A 51 11.52 -9.44 3.10
C PHE A 51 10.29 -10.01 3.79
N THR A 52 10.47 -10.38 5.06
CA THR A 52 9.46 -11.05 5.86
C THR A 52 9.41 -10.44 7.25
N GLY A 53 8.19 -10.27 7.78
CA GLY A 53 7.97 -9.88 9.17
C GLY A 53 7.74 -8.40 9.38
N ARG A 54 7.06 -8.09 10.49
CA ARG A 54 6.65 -6.71 10.82
C ARG A 54 7.81 -5.74 11.00
N GLU A 55 8.91 -6.20 11.60
CA GLU A 55 10.07 -5.34 11.80
C GLU A 55 10.65 -4.88 10.47
N SER A 56 10.78 -5.81 9.51
CA SER A 56 11.27 -5.48 8.18
C SER A 56 10.31 -4.54 7.45
N ILE A 57 9.00 -4.74 7.62
CA ILE A 57 7.98 -3.87 7.04
C ILE A 57 8.12 -2.44 7.58
N ILE A 58 8.27 -2.30 8.89
CA ILE A 58 8.45 -0.98 9.53
C ILE A 58 9.70 -0.28 9.00
N GLN A 59 10.82 -0.99 8.90
CA GLN A 59 12.06 -0.42 8.40
C GLN A 59 11.94 0.01 6.94
N PHE A 60 11.27 -0.80 6.12
CA PHE A 60 10.99 -0.46 4.72
C PHE A 60 10.15 0.83 4.64
N LEU A 61 9.07 0.93 5.41
CA LEU A 61 8.18 2.08 5.39
C LEU A 61 8.87 3.36 5.87
N LYS A 62 9.74 3.26 6.87
CA LYS A 62 10.53 4.40 7.32
C LYS A 62 11.43 4.93 6.21
N ARG A 63 12.10 4.04 5.49
CA ARG A 63 12.94 4.45 4.35
C ARG A 63 12.11 5.07 3.23
N LYS A 64 10.96 4.46 2.94
CA LYS A 64 10.06 4.92 1.88
C LYS A 64 9.62 6.36 2.12
N TRP A 65 9.09 6.65 3.30
CA TRP A 65 8.54 7.98 3.56
C TRP A 65 9.59 9.02 3.97
N ALA A 66 10.82 8.60 4.26
CA ALA A 66 11.95 9.51 4.33
C ALA A 66 12.36 10.00 2.93
N LYS A 67 12.17 9.18 1.90
CA LYS A 67 12.51 9.51 0.51
C LYS A 67 11.36 10.15 -0.24
N GLU A 68 10.14 9.68 -0.03
CA GLU A 68 8.95 10.09 -0.77
C GLU A 68 8.17 11.12 0.04
N LEU A 69 8.45 12.40 -0.23
CA LEU A 69 7.81 13.52 0.47
C LEU A 69 6.45 13.84 -0.15
N ASP A 70 5.54 14.37 0.68
CA ASP A 70 4.19 14.77 0.25
C ASP A 70 3.45 13.66 -0.49
N TYR A 71 3.60 12.45 0.02
CA TYR A 71 3.04 11.23 -0.52
C TYR A 71 1.51 11.24 -0.51
N HIS A 72 0.90 10.90 -1.64
CA HIS A 72 -0.55 10.77 -1.75
C HIS A 72 -0.89 9.59 -2.67
N LEU A 73 -1.60 8.61 -2.12
CA LEU A 73 -1.89 7.33 -2.76
C LEU A 73 -3.37 7.19 -3.09
N MET A 74 -3.64 6.63 -4.27
CA MET A 74 -4.97 6.18 -4.68
C MET A 74 -4.89 4.70 -5.07
N LYS A 75 -5.76 3.87 -4.48
CA LYS A 75 -5.88 2.45 -4.81
C LYS A 75 -7.27 2.16 -5.37
N GLU A 76 -7.32 1.18 -6.26
CA GLU A 76 -8.55 0.76 -6.91
C GLU A 76 -8.62 -0.77 -6.89
N LEU A 77 -9.76 -1.31 -6.46
CA LEU A 77 -10.00 -2.75 -6.53
C LEU A 77 -9.99 -3.19 -7.99
N TRP A 78 -9.15 -4.17 -8.33
CA TRP A 78 -9.14 -4.74 -9.68
C TRP A 78 -9.96 -6.03 -9.74
N CYS A 79 -9.69 -6.96 -8.83
CA CYS A 79 -10.46 -8.19 -8.70
C CYS A 79 -10.21 -8.82 -7.34
N TYR A 80 -11.04 -9.81 -7.00
CA TYR A 80 -10.91 -10.56 -5.76
C TYR A 80 -11.41 -11.97 -5.94
N THR A 81 -10.95 -12.88 -5.08
CA THR A 81 -11.48 -14.25 -4.97
C THR A 81 -11.07 -14.83 -3.62
N GLY A 82 -12.05 -15.41 -2.89
CA GLY A 82 -11.76 -16.03 -1.60
C GLY A 82 -11.06 -15.07 -0.65
N ASN A 83 -9.79 -15.37 -0.32
CA ASN A 83 -8.96 -14.56 0.58
C ASN A 83 -7.94 -13.71 -0.15
N ARG A 84 -8.14 -13.48 -1.46
CA ARG A 84 -7.21 -12.73 -2.30
C ARG A 84 -7.85 -11.50 -2.90
N ILE A 85 -7.06 -10.42 -2.95
CA ILE A 85 -7.46 -9.14 -3.56
C ILE A 85 -6.33 -8.66 -4.43
N SER A 86 -6.65 -8.22 -5.65
CA SER A 86 -5.70 -7.54 -6.52
C SER A 86 -6.13 -6.10 -6.71
N VAL A 87 -5.17 -5.18 -6.65
CA VAL A 87 -5.43 -3.75 -6.76
C VAL A 87 -4.53 -3.11 -7.80
N ARG A 88 -5.03 -2.05 -8.39
CA ARG A 88 -4.26 -1.12 -9.20
C ARG A 88 -4.08 0.14 -8.36
N PHE A 89 -2.93 0.79 -8.45
CA PHE A 89 -2.71 2.01 -7.68
C PHE A 89 -1.90 3.04 -8.46
N GLU A 90 -2.02 4.28 -8.03
CA GLU A 90 -1.18 5.40 -8.42
C GLU A 90 -0.83 6.17 -7.16
N TYR A 91 0.37 6.73 -7.11
CA TYR A 91 0.67 7.70 -6.08
C TYR A 91 1.64 8.76 -6.58
N GLU A 92 1.62 9.89 -5.91
CA GLU A 92 2.49 11.02 -6.24
C GLU A 92 3.32 11.38 -5.03
N TRP A 93 4.52 11.88 -5.28
CA TRP A 93 5.48 12.20 -4.23
C TRP A 93 6.55 13.14 -4.76
N ARG A 94 7.24 13.85 -3.82
CA ARG A 94 8.41 14.63 -4.13
C ARG A 94 9.65 13.87 -3.69
N ASP A 95 10.69 13.92 -4.49
CA ASP A 95 11.94 13.20 -4.19
C ASP A 95 12.72 13.97 -3.13
N ALA A 96 12.99 13.34 -1.98
CA ALA A 96 13.77 13.97 -0.91
C ALA A 96 15.20 14.32 -1.34
N ASP A 97 15.74 13.58 -2.31
CA ASP A 97 17.10 13.84 -2.85
C ASP A 97 17.10 14.98 -3.86
N ASN A 98 15.94 15.34 -4.40
CA ASN A 98 15.77 16.46 -5.33
C ASN A 98 14.36 17.04 -5.14
N PRO A 99 14.14 17.85 -4.08
CA PRO A 99 12.80 18.25 -3.66
C PRO A 99 11.98 19.07 -4.66
N SER A 100 12.58 19.58 -5.72
CA SER A 100 11.84 20.24 -6.79
C SER A 100 11.23 19.25 -7.77
N GLN A 101 11.63 17.97 -7.70
CA GLN A 101 11.18 16.96 -8.63
C GLN A 101 9.96 16.20 -8.08
N TRP A 102 8.83 16.34 -8.76
CA TRP A 102 7.64 15.54 -8.51
C TRP A 102 7.71 14.25 -9.31
N MET A 103 7.19 13.19 -8.70
CA MET A 103 7.15 11.84 -9.29
C MET A 103 5.74 11.31 -9.23
N ARG A 104 5.40 10.44 -10.16
CA ARG A 104 4.19 9.62 -10.11
C ARG A 104 4.59 8.16 -10.27
N SER A 105 3.95 7.32 -9.49
CA SER A 105 4.17 5.86 -9.54
C SER A 105 2.87 5.17 -9.93
N HIS A 106 2.98 4.19 -10.81
CA HIS A 106 1.88 3.33 -11.23
C HIS A 106 2.22 1.90 -10.90
N GLY A 107 1.27 1.16 -10.36
CA GLY A 107 1.54 -0.21 -10.07
C GLY A 107 0.33 -1.06 -9.78
N ASN A 108 0.62 -2.29 -9.43
CA ASN A 108 -0.37 -3.26 -8.99
C ASN A 108 0.16 -4.05 -7.81
N GLU A 109 -0.77 -4.57 -7.03
CA GLU A 109 -0.44 -5.41 -5.89
C GLU A 109 -1.36 -6.62 -5.90
N HIS A 110 -0.81 -7.75 -5.43
CA HIS A 110 -1.59 -8.94 -5.12
C HIS A 110 -1.49 -9.19 -3.63
N TRP A 111 -2.63 -9.34 -2.99
CA TRP A 111 -2.75 -9.52 -1.55
C TRP A 111 -3.37 -10.87 -1.23
N GLU A 112 -2.87 -11.53 -0.19
CA GLU A 112 -3.49 -12.71 0.38
C GLU A 112 -3.63 -12.51 1.88
N PHE A 113 -4.79 -12.89 2.44
CA PHE A 113 -5.13 -12.64 3.84
C PHE A 113 -5.29 -13.94 4.60
N ASP A 114 -5.04 -13.88 5.91
CA ASP A 114 -5.38 -14.98 6.79
C ASP A 114 -6.87 -14.91 7.18
N ASP A 115 -7.34 -15.88 7.97
CA ASP A 115 -8.74 -15.96 8.36
C ASP A 115 -9.18 -14.81 9.27
N ASN A 116 -8.24 -14.11 9.89
CA ASN A 116 -8.51 -12.96 10.74
C ASN A 116 -8.56 -11.63 9.97
N GLY A 117 -8.29 -11.68 8.67
CA GLY A 117 -8.31 -10.49 7.83
C GLY A 117 -6.99 -9.71 7.83
N LEU A 118 -5.90 -10.32 8.33
CA LEU A 118 -4.57 -9.73 8.25
C LEU A 118 -3.87 -10.21 6.99
N MET A 119 -3.17 -9.31 6.32
CA MET A 119 -2.47 -9.63 5.07
C MET A 119 -1.21 -10.42 5.37
N ARG A 120 -1.10 -11.62 4.79
CA ARG A 120 0.05 -12.49 4.98
C ARG A 120 1.01 -12.52 3.79
N ILE A 121 0.55 -12.09 2.62
CA ILE A 121 1.38 -11.96 1.42
C ILE A 121 1.03 -10.66 0.73
N ARG A 122 2.06 -9.88 0.39
CA ARG A 122 1.93 -8.69 -0.43
C ARG A 122 2.97 -8.77 -1.54
N ASP A 123 2.50 -8.73 -2.78
CA ASP A 123 3.35 -8.79 -3.96
C ASP A 123 3.09 -7.54 -4.80
N MET A 124 4.08 -6.66 -4.88
CA MET A 124 3.92 -5.32 -5.46
C MET A 124 4.91 -5.07 -6.58
N SER A 125 4.39 -4.57 -7.70
CA SER A 125 5.19 -4.07 -8.82
C SER A 125 4.78 -2.65 -9.14
N ALA A 126 5.75 -1.79 -9.45
CA ALA A 126 5.46 -0.41 -9.81
C ALA A 126 6.57 0.20 -10.67
N ASN A 127 6.18 1.17 -11.46
CA ASN A 127 7.08 2.00 -12.25
C ASN A 127 6.93 3.45 -11.82
N ASP A 128 8.05 4.16 -11.72
CA ASP A 128 8.09 5.57 -11.37
C ASP A 128 8.46 6.39 -12.59
N TYR A 129 7.88 7.61 -12.68
CA TYR A 129 8.28 8.55 -13.72
C TYR A 129 8.14 9.98 -13.22
N PRO A 130 8.98 10.89 -13.72
CA PRO A 130 8.91 12.28 -13.32
C PRO A 130 7.70 12.96 -13.92
N ILE A 131 7.12 13.90 -13.16
CA ILE A 131 6.04 14.77 -13.61
C ILE A 131 6.37 16.21 -13.24
N GLN A 132 5.65 17.14 -13.85
CA GLN A 132 5.73 18.54 -13.44
C GLN A 132 4.72 18.78 -12.32
N ALA A 133 4.97 19.80 -11.50
CA ALA A 133 4.08 20.16 -10.41
C ALA A 133 2.65 20.44 -10.92
N SER A 134 2.53 21.01 -12.12
CA SER A 134 1.24 21.32 -12.74
C SER A 134 0.46 20.09 -13.16
N GLU A 135 1.11 18.92 -13.24
CA GLU A 135 0.48 17.66 -13.64
C GLU A 135 -0.07 16.87 -12.45
N ARG A 136 0.11 17.36 -11.23
CA ARG A 136 -0.35 16.66 -10.03
C ARG A 136 -1.87 16.53 -10.01
N ARG A 137 -2.34 15.35 -9.59
CA ARG A 137 -3.77 15.01 -9.49
C ARG A 137 -4.23 14.88 -8.03
N TYR A 138 -3.32 14.66 -7.10
CA TYR A 138 -3.65 14.33 -5.72
C TYR A 138 -3.03 15.35 -4.77
N GLY A 139 -3.85 15.88 -3.90
CA GLY A 139 -3.41 16.83 -2.89
C GLY A 139 -3.21 18.22 -3.41
#